data_e28f0c17dfbd1df5d56b048f7524a3fd
#
_entry.id   e28f0c17dfbd1df5d56b048f7524a3fd
#
_cell.length_a   1.000
_cell.length_b   1.000
_cell.length_c   1.000
_cell.angle_alpha   90.00
_cell.angle_beta   90.00
_cell.angle_gamma   90.00
#
_symmetry.space_group_name_H-M   'P 1'
#
loop_
_entity.id
_entity.type
_entity.pdbx_description
1 polymer ?
#
loop_
_entity_poly.entity_id
_entity_poly.type
_entity_poly.pdbx_seq_one_letter_code
_entity_poly.pdbx_strand_id
1 'polypeptide(L)'
;FVARAGNDPSSLGDYKRESGTATFENGVINGADTGIILGGNDAAATIESVTVNSPVFAGIDIDGSIGGSSIDDLEVNGGDYGMYVSSFTRGKMDVTNFDFDAQDNAGIYYVTDMGGDHSGSITNSNGAAYKYGANTVEDVTFDSITLSGNKIGIETAGSGDITIKDSTFTSVDEDIRITGPSEVDFVEGTIDSTSVVVTGTGGFDRQRALALTLDADSSPVEGATVLLMSGEDKVSGFAITDASGIAQDLRFRTIRVDSSGLTTETLTGYEVTTVAEIEYSTTV
;
A
#
# COMPACT_ATOMS: atom_id res chain seq x y z
N PHE A 1 5.78 -19.02 -26.18
CA PHE A 1 4.66 -18.46 -25.41
C PHE A 1 3.35 -18.72 -26.16
N VAL A 2 2.36 -19.36 -25.56
CA VAL A 2 1.04 -19.56 -26.18
C VAL A 2 0.02 -18.86 -25.31
N ALA A 3 -0.33 -17.62 -25.66
CA ALA A 3 -1.58 -17.04 -25.20
C ALA A 3 -2.71 -17.75 -25.96
N ARG A 4 -3.49 -18.59 -25.29
CA ARG A 4 -4.71 -19.17 -25.88
C ARG A 4 -5.91 -18.32 -25.49
N ALA A 5 -6.47 -17.62 -26.46
CA ALA A 5 -7.86 -17.18 -26.40
C ALA A 5 -8.76 -18.40 -26.61
N GLY A 6 -9.54 -18.80 -25.60
CA GLY A 6 -10.48 -19.91 -25.74
C GLY A 6 -11.19 -20.25 -24.43
N ASN A 7 -12.50 -20.44 -24.51
CA ASN A 7 -13.46 -20.57 -23.41
C ASN A 7 -13.42 -21.90 -22.63
N ASP A 8 -12.26 -22.52 -22.47
CA ASP A 8 -12.18 -23.75 -21.68
C ASP A 8 -11.01 -23.69 -20.69
N PRO A 9 -11.27 -23.32 -19.40
CA PRO A 9 -10.24 -23.31 -18.38
C PRO A 9 -9.64 -24.68 -18.09
N SER A 10 -10.32 -25.78 -18.48
CA SER A 10 -9.80 -27.14 -18.29
C SER A 10 -8.72 -27.54 -19.31
N SER A 11 -8.51 -26.74 -20.35
CA SER A 11 -7.53 -27.02 -21.43
C SER A 11 -6.25 -26.18 -21.35
N LEU A 12 -6.15 -25.24 -20.42
CA LEU A 12 -4.90 -24.57 -20.06
C LEU A 12 -4.12 -25.55 -19.20
N GLY A 13 -3.23 -26.32 -19.82
CA GLY A 13 -2.31 -27.16 -19.06
C GLY A 13 -1.62 -26.33 -18.00
N ASP A 14 -1.71 -26.77 -16.76
CA ASP A 14 -0.95 -26.23 -15.63
C ASP A 14 0.52 -26.06 -16.03
N TYR A 15 0.91 -24.85 -16.36
CA TYR A 15 2.33 -24.51 -16.44
C TYR A 15 2.84 -24.32 -15.01
N LYS A 16 2.82 -25.40 -14.23
CA LYS A 16 3.57 -25.53 -12.99
C LYS A 16 5.05 -25.59 -13.36
N ARG A 17 5.70 -24.46 -13.34
CA ARG A 17 7.15 -24.41 -13.43
C ARG A 17 7.67 -24.54 -12.00
N GLU A 18 8.28 -25.66 -11.68
CA GLU A 18 8.81 -25.95 -10.35
C GLU A 18 10.03 -25.10 -9.98
N SER A 19 10.64 -24.40 -10.93
CA SER A 19 11.70 -23.40 -10.70
C SER A 19 12.01 -22.61 -11.96
N GLY A 20 12.42 -21.35 -11.81
CA GLY A 20 12.87 -20.48 -12.89
C GLY A 20 12.15 -19.14 -12.96
N THR A 21 12.67 -18.21 -13.78
CA THR A 21 12.09 -16.89 -14.03
C THR A 21 11.32 -16.88 -15.34
N ALA A 22 10.14 -16.32 -15.35
CA ALA A 22 9.37 -16.03 -16.57
C ALA A 22 9.30 -14.51 -16.76
N THR A 23 9.48 -14.04 -17.98
CA THR A 23 9.32 -12.62 -18.33
C THR A 23 8.23 -12.46 -19.35
N PHE A 24 7.34 -11.51 -19.11
CA PHE A 24 6.23 -11.12 -19.98
C PHE A 24 6.40 -9.63 -20.27
N GLU A 25 6.70 -9.29 -21.51
CA GLU A 25 7.00 -7.91 -21.90
C GLU A 25 6.22 -7.50 -23.13
N ASN A 26 5.76 -6.24 -23.15
CA ASN A 26 5.19 -5.57 -24.33
C ASN A 26 4.05 -6.37 -24.98
N GLY A 27 3.15 -6.92 -24.19
CA GLY A 27 2.09 -7.81 -24.64
C GLY A 27 0.70 -7.20 -24.55
N VAL A 28 -0.21 -7.63 -25.45
CA VAL A 28 -1.64 -7.33 -25.36
C VAL A 28 -2.44 -8.62 -25.37
N ILE A 29 -3.29 -8.79 -24.36
CA ILE A 29 -4.18 -9.95 -24.23
C ILE A 29 -5.62 -9.44 -24.32
N ASN A 30 -6.45 -10.03 -25.19
CA ASN A 30 -7.82 -9.60 -25.38
C ASN A 30 -8.81 -10.75 -25.19
N GLY A 31 -9.87 -10.51 -24.41
CA GLY A 31 -11.02 -11.41 -24.27
C GLY A 31 -10.68 -12.77 -23.68
N ALA A 32 -9.68 -12.86 -22.81
CA ALA A 32 -9.35 -14.07 -22.09
C ALA A 32 -10.28 -14.26 -20.88
N ASP A 33 -10.39 -15.49 -20.37
CA ASP A 33 -11.02 -15.69 -19.05
C ASP A 33 -10.15 -15.05 -17.96
N THR A 34 -8.88 -15.42 -17.93
CA THR A 34 -7.83 -14.77 -17.14
C THR A 34 -6.67 -14.41 -18.05
N GLY A 35 -6.16 -13.17 -17.94
CA GLY A 35 -5.08 -12.69 -18.79
C GLY A 35 -3.78 -13.46 -18.54
N ILE A 36 -3.28 -13.45 -17.32
CA ILE A 36 -2.05 -14.12 -16.90
C ILE A 36 -2.34 -14.92 -15.63
N ILE A 37 -1.89 -16.16 -15.60
CA ILE A 37 -1.94 -17.00 -14.39
C ILE A 37 -0.52 -17.24 -13.91
N LEU A 38 -0.21 -16.80 -12.69
CA LEU A 38 1.04 -17.07 -12.01
C LEU A 38 0.79 -18.11 -10.93
N GLY A 39 1.24 -19.32 -11.14
CA GLY A 39 1.05 -20.42 -10.20
C GLY A 39 2.31 -21.25 -10.03
N GLY A 40 2.45 -21.87 -8.87
CA GLY A 40 3.54 -22.79 -8.56
C GLY A 40 4.37 -22.34 -7.35
N ASN A 41 5.23 -23.25 -6.90
CA ASN A 41 6.17 -22.97 -5.82
C ASN A 41 7.51 -22.51 -6.40
N ASP A 42 8.07 -21.42 -5.85
CA ASP A 42 9.40 -20.91 -6.19
C ASP A 42 9.60 -20.43 -7.65
N ALA A 43 8.53 -20.09 -8.35
CA ALA A 43 8.63 -19.41 -9.64
C ALA A 43 8.68 -17.89 -9.43
N ALA A 44 9.61 -17.22 -10.09
CA ALA A 44 9.62 -15.76 -10.19
C ALA A 44 9.09 -15.33 -11.55
N ALA A 45 8.32 -14.25 -11.60
CA ALA A 45 7.84 -13.66 -12.84
C ALA A 45 8.12 -12.15 -12.87
N THR A 46 8.56 -11.66 -14.02
CA THR A 46 8.60 -10.24 -14.32
C THR A 46 7.53 -9.95 -15.35
N ILE A 47 6.62 -9.03 -15.05
CA ILE A 47 5.58 -8.57 -15.96
C ILE A 47 5.85 -7.09 -16.20
N GLU A 48 6.03 -6.69 -17.45
CA GLU A 48 6.39 -5.33 -17.83
C GLU A 48 5.66 -4.91 -19.11
N SER A 49 5.01 -3.75 -19.06
CA SER A 49 4.30 -3.15 -20.20
C SER A 49 3.29 -4.11 -20.86
N VAL A 50 2.37 -4.65 -20.07
CA VAL A 50 1.34 -5.59 -20.51
C VAL A 50 -0.04 -4.98 -20.37
N THR A 51 -0.85 -5.06 -21.43
CA THR A 51 -2.26 -4.67 -21.42
C THR A 51 -3.16 -5.89 -21.49
N VAL A 52 -4.12 -6.00 -20.57
CA VAL A 52 -5.18 -7.03 -20.59
C VAL A 52 -6.53 -6.36 -20.78
N ASN A 53 -7.18 -6.63 -21.91
CA ASN A 53 -8.48 -6.06 -22.25
C ASN A 53 -9.60 -7.08 -22.08
N SER A 54 -10.62 -6.68 -21.35
CA SER A 54 -11.87 -7.41 -21.16
C SER A 54 -11.64 -8.88 -20.73
N PRO A 55 -10.83 -9.13 -19.68
CA PRO A 55 -10.83 -10.46 -19.11
C PRO A 55 -12.21 -10.74 -18.50
N VAL A 56 -12.60 -12.01 -18.40
CA VAL A 56 -13.87 -12.36 -17.76
C VAL A 56 -13.68 -12.38 -16.23
N PHE A 57 -12.62 -13.03 -15.76
CA PHE A 57 -12.34 -13.17 -14.35
C PHE A 57 -11.29 -12.15 -13.89
N ALA A 58 -10.03 -12.27 -14.29
CA ALA A 58 -8.96 -11.42 -13.81
C ALA A 58 -7.94 -11.05 -14.89
N GLY A 59 -7.35 -9.84 -14.77
CA GLY A 59 -6.17 -9.50 -15.56
C GLY A 59 -5.00 -10.39 -15.21
N ILE A 60 -4.73 -10.54 -13.90
CA ILE A 60 -3.75 -11.49 -13.37
C ILE A 60 -4.38 -12.29 -12.22
N ASP A 61 -4.18 -13.61 -12.24
CA ASP A 61 -4.48 -14.51 -11.13
C ASP A 61 -3.16 -15.08 -10.56
N ILE A 62 -2.95 -14.89 -9.25
CA ILE A 62 -1.78 -15.38 -8.54
C ILE A 62 -2.21 -16.52 -7.62
N ASP A 63 -1.79 -17.73 -7.99
CA ASP A 63 -2.06 -18.97 -7.25
C ASP A 63 -0.76 -19.69 -6.93
N GLY A 64 -0.04 -19.25 -5.93
CA GLY A 64 1.19 -19.90 -5.49
C GLY A 64 2.22 -18.96 -4.86
N SER A 65 3.36 -19.54 -4.44
CA SER A 65 4.50 -18.80 -3.91
C SER A 65 5.37 -18.30 -5.06
N ILE A 66 5.29 -17.01 -5.37
CA ILE A 66 6.02 -16.39 -6.48
C ILE A 66 7.04 -15.35 -5.97
N GLY A 67 7.75 -15.69 -4.89
CA GLY A 67 8.75 -14.79 -4.31
C GLY A 67 9.78 -14.29 -5.33
N GLY A 68 10.10 -13.00 -5.28
CA GLY A 68 10.99 -12.34 -6.24
C GLY A 68 10.33 -11.96 -7.57
N SER A 69 9.00 -11.99 -7.65
CA SER A 69 8.27 -11.47 -8.80
C SER A 69 8.07 -9.96 -8.70
N SER A 70 7.94 -9.32 -9.87
CA SER A 70 7.59 -7.90 -9.99
C SER A 70 6.58 -7.69 -11.11
N ILE A 71 5.69 -6.73 -10.90
CA ILE A 71 4.74 -6.26 -11.91
C ILE A 71 5.00 -4.77 -12.08
N ASP A 72 5.29 -4.35 -13.30
CA ASP A 72 5.49 -2.96 -13.66
C ASP A 72 4.78 -2.63 -14.96
N ASP A 73 4.09 -1.49 -15.00
CA ASP A 73 3.36 -1.01 -16.18
C ASP A 73 2.35 -2.04 -16.70
N LEU A 74 1.41 -2.44 -15.82
CA LEU A 74 0.31 -3.34 -16.14
C LEU A 74 -0.99 -2.56 -16.27
N GLU A 75 -1.63 -2.67 -17.42
CA GLU A 75 -2.96 -2.12 -17.68
C GLU A 75 -4.00 -3.24 -17.74
N VAL A 76 -5.11 -3.10 -17.00
CA VAL A 76 -6.24 -4.05 -17.04
C VAL A 76 -7.55 -3.27 -17.20
N ASN A 77 -8.24 -3.53 -18.30
CA ASN A 77 -9.49 -2.88 -18.66
C ASN A 77 -10.68 -3.85 -18.53
N GLY A 78 -11.52 -3.67 -17.53
CA GLY A 78 -12.68 -4.52 -17.23
C GLY A 78 -12.34 -5.81 -16.49
N GLY A 79 -13.32 -6.75 -16.47
CA GLY A 79 -13.24 -8.01 -15.74
C GLY A 79 -13.71 -7.92 -14.29
N ASP A 80 -13.78 -9.09 -13.63
CA ASP A 80 -14.13 -9.11 -12.21
C ASP A 80 -13.04 -8.48 -11.36
N TYR A 81 -11.76 -8.77 -11.68
CA TYR A 81 -10.59 -8.29 -10.96
C TYR A 81 -9.49 -7.79 -11.89
N GLY A 82 -8.80 -6.71 -11.51
CA GLY A 82 -7.53 -6.35 -12.13
C GLY A 82 -6.45 -7.38 -11.75
N MET A 83 -6.27 -7.63 -10.45
CA MET A 83 -5.40 -8.68 -9.92
C MET A 83 -6.12 -9.45 -8.81
N TYR A 84 -6.07 -10.78 -8.89
CA TYR A 84 -6.63 -11.70 -7.90
C TYR A 84 -5.53 -12.56 -7.30
N VAL A 85 -5.37 -12.51 -5.98
CA VAL A 85 -4.34 -13.27 -5.26
C VAL A 85 -5.04 -14.32 -4.41
N SER A 86 -5.21 -15.53 -4.97
CA SER A 86 -5.96 -16.63 -4.34
C SER A 86 -5.14 -17.42 -3.33
N SER A 87 -3.85 -17.57 -3.59
CA SER A 87 -2.93 -18.30 -2.72
C SER A 87 -1.53 -17.72 -2.83
N PHE A 88 -1.01 -17.21 -1.72
CA PHE A 88 0.35 -16.71 -1.65
C PHE A 88 0.97 -17.17 -0.32
N THR A 89 2.09 -17.86 -0.39
CA THR A 89 2.70 -18.46 0.80
C THR A 89 4.04 -17.82 1.14
N ARG A 90 4.07 -16.57 1.43
CA ARG A 90 5.19 -15.75 1.90
C ARG A 90 5.91 -14.97 0.80
N GLY A 91 6.02 -13.72 1.01
CA GLY A 91 6.88 -12.83 0.27
C GLY A 91 6.26 -11.45 0.05
N LYS A 92 7.06 -10.60 -0.55
CA LYS A 92 6.65 -9.29 -1.02
C LYS A 92 6.71 -9.31 -2.54
N MET A 93 5.74 -8.69 -3.16
CA MET A 93 5.74 -8.45 -4.59
C MET A 93 5.42 -6.98 -4.82
N ASP A 94 6.34 -6.28 -5.48
CA ASP A 94 6.11 -4.90 -5.86
C ASP A 94 5.25 -4.87 -7.10
N VAL A 95 4.22 -4.02 -7.06
CA VAL A 95 3.29 -3.78 -8.16
C VAL A 95 3.30 -2.28 -8.44
N THR A 96 4.00 -1.89 -9.49
CA THR A 96 4.28 -0.49 -9.78
C THR A 96 3.69 -0.07 -11.12
N ASN A 97 3.35 1.22 -11.23
CA ASN A 97 2.83 1.83 -12.46
C ASN A 97 1.63 1.10 -13.08
N PHE A 98 0.80 0.44 -12.26
CA PHE A 98 -0.38 -0.24 -12.78
C PHE A 98 -1.52 0.75 -13.07
N ASP A 99 -2.37 0.39 -14.02
CA ASP A 99 -3.61 1.11 -14.36
C ASP A 99 -4.76 0.11 -14.54
N PHE A 100 -5.67 0.05 -13.57
CA PHE A 100 -6.82 -0.84 -13.59
C PHE A 100 -8.10 -0.02 -13.70
N ASP A 101 -8.92 -0.31 -14.70
CA ASP A 101 -10.15 0.42 -14.97
C ASP A 101 -11.36 -0.50 -15.10
N ALA A 102 -12.47 -0.09 -14.51
CA ALA A 102 -13.80 -0.68 -14.68
C ALA A 102 -13.93 -2.16 -14.27
N GLN A 103 -13.32 -2.58 -13.17
CA GLN A 103 -13.52 -3.92 -12.62
C GLN A 103 -14.89 -4.07 -11.93
N ASP A 104 -15.51 -5.25 -12.08
CA ASP A 104 -16.84 -5.49 -11.53
C ASP A 104 -16.81 -5.74 -10.00
N ASN A 105 -15.76 -6.36 -9.48
CA ASN A 105 -15.66 -6.72 -8.06
C ASN A 105 -14.56 -5.96 -7.32
N ALA A 106 -13.31 -6.01 -7.81
CA ALA A 106 -12.22 -5.25 -7.21
C ALA A 106 -11.09 -5.00 -8.21
N GLY A 107 -10.37 -3.88 -8.06
CA GLY A 107 -9.12 -3.67 -8.77
C GLY A 107 -8.08 -4.71 -8.37
N ILE A 108 -7.78 -4.79 -7.06
CA ILE A 108 -6.88 -5.82 -6.49
C ILE A 108 -7.60 -6.52 -5.33
N TYR A 109 -7.62 -7.84 -5.34
CA TYR A 109 -8.16 -8.64 -4.24
C TYR A 109 -7.13 -9.63 -3.71
N TYR A 110 -6.71 -9.43 -2.46
CA TYR A 110 -5.90 -10.36 -1.70
C TYR A 110 -6.78 -11.26 -0.84
N VAL A 111 -6.84 -12.53 -1.18
CA VAL A 111 -7.50 -13.56 -0.36
C VAL A 111 -6.56 -14.05 0.74
N THR A 112 -5.25 -14.03 0.45
CA THR A 112 -4.18 -14.48 1.35
C THR A 112 -3.06 -13.45 1.45
N ASP A 113 -2.07 -13.71 2.30
CA ASP A 113 -0.96 -12.82 2.59
C ASP A 113 -0.13 -12.45 1.36
N MET A 114 -0.09 -11.18 1.05
CA MET A 114 0.90 -10.59 0.16
C MET A 114 1.23 -9.19 0.65
N GLY A 115 2.49 -8.95 0.97
CA GLY A 115 3.02 -7.63 1.24
C GLY A 115 3.72 -7.06 -0.01
N GLY A 116 4.18 -5.81 0.07
CA GLY A 116 4.96 -5.17 -0.99
C GLY A 116 4.66 -3.68 -1.10
N ASP A 117 5.37 -3.03 -2.03
CA ASP A 117 5.17 -1.63 -2.35
C ASP A 117 4.35 -1.51 -3.63
N HIS A 118 3.27 -0.75 -3.56
CA HIS A 118 2.32 -0.61 -4.66
C HIS A 118 2.19 0.86 -5.08
N SER A 119 2.22 1.11 -6.39
CA SER A 119 1.97 2.42 -6.97
C SER A 119 1.24 2.33 -8.30
N GLY A 120 0.28 3.22 -8.56
CA GLY A 120 -0.50 3.20 -9.78
C GLY A 120 -1.90 3.77 -9.59
N SER A 121 -2.83 3.38 -10.46
CA SER A 121 -4.21 3.83 -10.39
C SER A 121 -5.22 2.70 -10.49
N ILE A 122 -6.35 2.85 -9.78
CA ILE A 122 -7.54 2.03 -9.94
C ILE A 122 -8.74 2.94 -10.08
N THR A 123 -9.44 2.82 -11.17
CA THR A 123 -10.57 3.70 -11.50
C THR A 123 -11.84 2.92 -11.79
N ASN A 124 -12.98 3.51 -11.43
CA ASN A 124 -14.32 3.04 -11.81
C ASN A 124 -14.68 1.59 -11.43
N SER A 125 -14.04 1.00 -10.42
CA SER A 125 -14.45 -0.32 -9.92
C SER A 125 -15.83 -0.29 -9.28
N ASN A 126 -16.70 -1.23 -9.64
CA ASN A 126 -18.02 -1.39 -9.05
C ASN A 126 -17.97 -1.93 -7.60
N GLY A 127 -16.83 -2.42 -7.16
CA GLY A 127 -16.53 -2.85 -5.81
C GLY A 127 -15.44 -2.01 -5.15
N ALA A 128 -14.54 -2.66 -4.41
CA ALA A 128 -13.39 -2.00 -3.81
C ALA A 128 -12.25 -1.84 -4.83
N ALA A 129 -11.53 -0.71 -4.79
CA ALA A 129 -10.28 -0.65 -5.53
C ALA A 129 -9.28 -1.66 -4.99
N TYR A 130 -9.07 -1.67 -3.66
CA TYR A 130 -8.29 -2.69 -2.96
C TYR A 130 -9.16 -3.44 -1.96
N LYS A 131 -9.05 -4.77 -1.97
CA LYS A 131 -9.74 -5.63 -1.01
C LYS A 131 -8.77 -6.59 -0.34
N TYR A 132 -8.70 -6.51 0.99
CA TYR A 132 -7.92 -7.41 1.84
C TYR A 132 -8.85 -8.38 2.54
N GLY A 133 -8.67 -9.67 2.27
CA GLY A 133 -9.41 -10.75 2.94
C GLY A 133 -9.03 -10.91 4.42
N ALA A 134 -9.83 -11.67 5.16
CA ALA A 134 -9.64 -11.88 6.60
C ALA A 134 -8.35 -12.64 6.98
N ASN A 135 -7.70 -13.28 6.01
CA ASN A 135 -6.47 -14.06 6.25
C ASN A 135 -5.20 -13.29 5.91
N THR A 136 -5.28 -12.01 5.55
CA THR A 136 -4.11 -11.17 5.25
C THR A 136 -3.52 -10.65 6.56
N VAL A 137 -2.24 -10.95 6.80
CA VAL A 137 -1.48 -10.56 8.00
C VAL A 137 -0.20 -9.79 7.68
N GLU A 138 0.22 -9.76 6.41
CA GLU A 138 1.43 -9.02 5.99
C GLU A 138 1.13 -7.54 5.79
N ASP A 139 2.11 -6.70 6.12
CA ASP A 139 2.01 -5.27 5.94
C ASP A 139 2.19 -4.89 4.47
N VAL A 140 1.46 -3.86 4.03
CA VAL A 140 1.56 -3.31 2.68
C VAL A 140 1.76 -1.81 2.71
N THR A 141 2.55 -1.32 1.77
CA THR A 141 2.72 0.11 1.52
C THR A 141 2.14 0.49 0.16
N PHE A 142 1.27 1.47 0.15
CA PHE A 142 0.83 2.17 -1.05
C PHE A 142 1.54 3.51 -1.12
N ASP A 143 2.24 3.75 -2.22
CA ASP A 143 2.93 5.01 -2.45
C ASP A 143 2.47 5.63 -3.76
N SER A 144 2.01 6.88 -3.69
CA SER A 144 1.58 7.63 -4.86
C SER A 144 0.47 6.94 -5.67
N ILE A 145 -0.50 6.29 -4.99
CA ILE A 145 -1.64 5.68 -5.67
C ILE A 145 -2.78 6.67 -5.89
N THR A 146 -3.53 6.46 -6.98
CA THR A 146 -4.76 7.19 -7.29
C THR A 146 -5.94 6.24 -7.35
N LEU A 147 -6.91 6.43 -6.46
CA LEU A 147 -8.17 5.69 -6.43
C LEU A 147 -9.32 6.64 -6.74
N SER A 148 -10.04 6.42 -7.84
CA SER A 148 -11.05 7.35 -8.33
C SER A 148 -12.28 6.65 -8.88
N GLY A 149 -13.47 7.12 -8.50
CA GLY A 149 -14.73 6.59 -9.01
C GLY A 149 -15.07 5.17 -8.57
N ASN A 150 -14.29 4.59 -7.65
CA ASN A 150 -14.54 3.27 -7.11
C ASN A 150 -15.65 3.35 -6.04
N LYS A 151 -16.40 2.26 -5.86
CA LYS A 151 -17.41 2.21 -4.80
C LYS A 151 -16.77 2.31 -3.42
N ILE A 152 -15.67 1.59 -3.21
CA ILE A 152 -14.85 1.65 -1.99
C ILE A 152 -13.40 1.82 -2.43
N GLY A 153 -12.63 2.70 -1.80
CA GLY A 153 -11.21 2.82 -2.05
C GLY A 153 -10.45 1.60 -1.53
N ILE A 154 -10.38 1.41 -0.22
CA ILE A 154 -9.75 0.24 0.40
C ILE A 154 -10.74 -0.43 1.35
N GLU A 155 -10.93 -1.74 1.20
CA GLU A 155 -11.68 -2.59 2.12
C GLU A 155 -10.73 -3.58 2.77
N THR A 156 -10.62 -3.58 4.11
CA THR A 156 -9.78 -4.54 4.83
C THR A 156 -10.54 -5.30 5.92
N ALA A 157 -10.36 -6.62 5.92
CA ALA A 157 -10.82 -7.53 6.97
C ALA A 157 -9.66 -8.27 7.67
N GLY A 158 -8.43 -8.08 7.17
CA GLY A 158 -7.21 -8.69 7.68
C GLY A 158 -6.66 -8.05 8.95
N SER A 159 -5.43 -8.41 9.31
CA SER A 159 -4.72 -7.88 10.48
C SER A 159 -3.36 -7.25 10.13
N GLY A 160 -2.93 -7.30 8.88
CA GLY A 160 -1.74 -6.59 8.41
C GLY A 160 -1.96 -5.07 8.45
N ASP A 161 -0.91 -4.32 8.75
CA ASP A 161 -0.97 -2.87 8.76
C ASP A 161 -0.81 -2.31 7.34
N ILE A 162 -1.54 -1.24 7.05
CA ILE A 162 -1.55 -0.61 5.75
C ILE A 162 -0.99 0.81 5.88
N THR A 163 0.11 1.08 5.20
CA THR A 163 0.67 2.42 5.11
C THR A 163 0.38 3.02 3.73
N ILE A 164 -0.22 4.20 3.68
CA ILE A 164 -0.57 4.91 2.45
C ILE A 164 0.14 6.25 2.46
N LYS A 165 0.95 6.52 1.41
CA LYS A 165 1.73 7.75 1.30
C LYS A 165 1.39 8.49 0.02
N ASP A 166 1.39 9.81 0.06
CA ASP A 166 1.30 10.72 -1.10
C ASP A 166 0.18 10.37 -2.10
N SER A 167 -0.92 9.83 -1.59
CA SER A 167 -1.97 9.19 -2.38
C SER A 167 -3.25 10.03 -2.46
N THR A 168 -4.05 9.78 -3.49
CA THR A 168 -5.32 10.50 -3.73
C THR A 168 -6.49 9.54 -3.82
N PHE A 169 -7.48 9.75 -2.95
CA PHE A 169 -8.70 8.97 -2.89
C PHE A 169 -9.91 9.87 -3.18
N THR A 170 -10.71 9.46 -4.15
CA THR A 170 -11.96 10.11 -4.56
C THR A 170 -13.00 9.04 -4.87
N SER A 171 -13.30 8.21 -3.88
CA SER A 171 -14.25 7.11 -4.00
C SER A 171 -15.71 7.63 -3.98
N VAL A 172 -16.63 6.79 -4.44
CA VAL A 172 -18.06 7.19 -4.53
C VAL A 172 -18.75 7.10 -3.19
N ASP A 173 -18.58 5.99 -2.47
CA ASP A 173 -19.29 5.73 -1.20
C ASP A 173 -18.36 5.86 0.01
N GLU A 174 -17.25 5.14 0.02
CA GLU A 174 -16.32 5.10 1.15
C GLU A 174 -14.87 5.10 0.65
N ASP A 175 -14.03 5.96 1.21
CA ASP A 175 -12.60 5.95 0.89
C ASP A 175 -11.89 4.75 1.53
N ILE A 176 -12.21 4.45 2.78
CA ILE A 176 -11.64 3.31 3.51
C ILE A 176 -12.72 2.63 4.36
N ARG A 177 -12.78 1.30 4.28
CA ARG A 177 -13.62 0.44 5.13
C ARG A 177 -12.76 -0.57 5.88
N ILE A 178 -12.76 -0.50 7.21
CA ILE A 178 -12.01 -1.40 8.09
C ILE A 178 -13.00 -2.27 8.87
N THR A 179 -13.03 -3.57 8.56
CA THR A 179 -13.90 -4.55 9.22
C THR A 179 -13.13 -5.52 10.12
N GLY A 180 -11.80 -5.55 9.99
CA GLY A 180 -10.86 -6.36 10.76
C GLY A 180 -10.05 -5.55 11.79
N PRO A 181 -8.96 -6.12 12.29
CA PRO A 181 -8.05 -5.47 13.24
C PRO A 181 -6.94 -4.63 12.59
N SER A 182 -6.88 -4.48 11.25
CA SER A 182 -5.85 -3.71 10.57
C SER A 182 -5.79 -2.26 11.06
N GLU A 183 -4.58 -1.74 11.25
CA GLU A 183 -4.33 -0.31 11.36
C GLU A 183 -3.97 0.25 9.98
N VAL A 184 -4.58 1.39 9.63
CA VAL A 184 -4.36 2.06 8.35
C VAL A 184 -3.79 3.45 8.61
N ASP A 185 -2.54 3.66 8.24
CA ASP A 185 -1.83 4.92 8.32
C ASP A 185 -1.87 5.66 6.98
N PHE A 186 -2.51 6.82 6.92
CA PHE A 186 -2.53 7.70 5.75
C PHE A 186 -1.61 8.90 5.97
N VAL A 187 -0.47 8.87 5.30
CA VAL A 187 0.61 9.85 5.45
C VAL A 187 0.65 10.73 4.21
N GLU A 188 0.25 11.97 4.37
CA GLU A 188 0.11 12.95 3.27
C GLU A 188 -0.90 12.52 2.18
N GLY A 189 -1.26 13.43 1.30
CA GLY A 189 -2.20 13.16 0.22
C GLY A 189 -3.63 13.63 0.48
N THR A 190 -4.56 13.17 -0.35
CA THR A 190 -5.97 13.60 -0.36
C THR A 190 -6.89 12.44 -0.03
N ILE A 191 -7.65 12.60 1.06
CA ILE A 191 -8.68 11.66 1.51
C ILE A 191 -9.76 12.43 2.27
N ASP A 192 -11.02 12.02 2.14
CA ASP A 192 -12.10 12.48 3.00
C ASP A 192 -12.22 11.59 4.24
N SER A 193 -11.72 12.07 5.36
CA SER A 193 -11.77 11.31 6.62
C SER A 193 -13.20 11.04 7.12
N THR A 194 -14.21 11.73 6.61
CA THR A 194 -15.62 11.46 6.91
C THR A 194 -16.17 10.30 6.08
N SER A 195 -15.45 9.90 5.05
CA SER A 195 -15.71 8.74 4.18
C SER A 195 -14.97 7.48 4.65
N VAL A 196 -14.41 7.49 5.88
CA VAL A 196 -13.74 6.35 6.51
C VAL A 196 -14.71 5.66 7.47
N VAL A 197 -14.92 4.35 7.28
CA VAL A 197 -15.82 3.53 8.08
C VAL A 197 -15.03 2.43 8.80
N VAL A 198 -15.10 2.42 10.13
CA VAL A 198 -14.47 1.40 10.97
C VAL A 198 -15.54 0.67 11.77
N THR A 199 -15.68 -0.63 11.50
CA THR A 199 -16.60 -1.52 12.24
C THR A 199 -15.86 -2.64 12.96
N GLY A 200 -14.57 -2.84 12.64
CA GLY A 200 -13.67 -3.80 13.28
C GLY A 200 -13.01 -3.26 14.53
N THR A 201 -11.96 -3.93 14.97
CA THR A 201 -11.13 -3.53 16.11
C THR A 201 -9.90 -2.71 15.72
N GLY A 202 -9.62 -2.60 14.44
CA GLY A 202 -8.57 -1.75 13.88
C GLY A 202 -8.94 -0.28 13.86
N GLY A 203 -8.17 0.51 13.12
CA GLY A 203 -8.41 1.94 13.02
C GLY A 203 -7.72 2.60 11.84
N PHE A 204 -8.04 3.85 11.63
CA PHE A 204 -7.46 4.71 10.62
C PHE A 204 -6.82 5.93 11.27
N ASP A 205 -5.56 6.18 10.93
CA ASP A 205 -4.82 7.36 11.35
C ASP A 205 -4.42 8.22 10.15
N ARG A 206 -4.89 9.47 10.13
CA ARG A 206 -4.37 10.45 9.19
C ARG A 206 -3.17 11.15 9.80
N GLN A 207 -2.04 11.06 9.13
CA GLN A 207 -0.78 11.61 9.59
C GLN A 207 -0.27 12.70 8.64
N ARG A 208 0.54 13.60 9.19
CA ARG A 208 1.33 14.57 8.44
C ARG A 208 2.80 14.28 8.65
N ALA A 209 3.56 14.29 7.57
CA ALA A 209 5.00 14.23 7.63
C ALA A 209 5.56 15.65 7.83
N LEU A 210 6.54 15.78 8.72
CA LEU A 210 7.23 17.02 9.00
C LEU A 210 8.73 16.81 8.87
N ALA A 211 9.41 17.81 8.34
CA ALA A 211 10.87 17.92 8.39
C ALA A 211 11.21 19.21 9.15
N LEU A 212 12.03 19.09 10.18
CA LEU A 212 12.49 20.23 10.97
C LEU A 212 13.99 20.39 10.81
N THR A 213 14.43 21.63 10.52
CA THR A 213 15.85 21.97 10.44
C THR A 213 16.25 22.68 11.73
N LEU A 214 17.31 22.20 12.34
CA LEU A 214 17.92 22.81 13.53
C LEU A 214 19.27 23.39 13.20
N ASP A 215 19.41 24.70 13.41
CA ASP A 215 20.67 25.44 13.28
C ASP A 215 21.01 26.13 14.61
N ALA A 216 22.27 26.10 14.98
CA ALA A 216 22.82 26.93 16.03
C ALA A 216 23.89 27.82 15.42
N ASP A 217 23.76 29.16 15.57
CA ASP A 217 24.66 30.14 15.00
C ASP A 217 24.97 29.93 13.51
N SER A 218 23.95 29.57 12.72
CA SER A 218 24.03 29.24 11.28
C SER A 218 24.83 27.97 10.96
N SER A 219 25.00 27.10 11.93
CA SER A 219 25.61 25.76 11.75
C SER A 219 24.56 24.67 12.04
N PRO A 220 24.47 23.63 11.20
CA PRO A 220 23.58 22.51 11.44
C PRO A 220 23.86 21.84 12.79
N VAL A 221 22.80 21.47 13.50
CA VAL A 221 22.91 20.71 14.76
C VAL A 221 22.64 19.23 14.47
N GLU A 222 23.69 18.42 14.42
CA GLU A 222 23.62 16.98 14.26
C GLU A 222 23.34 16.27 15.60
N GLY A 223 22.59 15.17 15.55
CA GLY A 223 22.35 14.29 16.71
C GLY A 223 21.35 14.83 17.74
N ALA A 224 20.66 15.94 17.45
CA ALA A 224 19.60 16.42 18.33
C ALA A 224 18.34 15.56 18.19
N THR A 225 17.73 15.21 19.30
CA THR A 225 16.43 14.53 19.34
C THR A 225 15.32 15.57 19.27
N VAL A 226 14.43 15.41 18.30
CA VAL A 226 13.22 16.24 18.14
C VAL A 226 12.02 15.38 18.51
N LEU A 227 11.22 15.85 19.45
CA LEU A 227 9.97 15.22 19.87
C LEU A 227 8.80 16.09 19.43
N LEU A 228 7.82 15.50 18.77
CA LEU A 228 6.54 16.15 18.48
C LEU A 228 5.58 15.90 19.64
N MET A 229 4.94 16.96 20.11
CA MET A 229 4.03 16.92 21.25
C MET A 229 2.59 17.14 20.82
N SER A 230 1.70 16.27 21.24
CA SER A 230 0.26 16.39 21.06
C SER A 230 -0.43 16.45 22.42
N GLY A 231 -1.08 17.57 22.72
CA GLY A 231 -1.63 17.80 24.06
C GLY A 231 -0.55 18.00 25.14
N GLU A 232 -0.95 17.94 26.39
CA GLU A 232 -0.03 18.04 27.51
C GLU A 232 0.73 16.71 27.65
N ASP A 233 2.05 16.74 27.42
CA ASP A 233 3.02 15.65 27.68
C ASP A 233 2.87 14.37 26.81
N LYS A 234 2.16 14.38 25.69
CA LYS A 234 2.13 13.25 24.77
C LYS A 234 3.13 13.41 23.64
N VAL A 235 4.11 12.51 23.55
CA VAL A 235 4.98 12.37 22.39
C VAL A 235 4.20 11.72 21.26
N SER A 236 4.03 12.44 20.15
CA SER A 236 3.34 11.98 18.94
C SER A 236 4.30 11.37 17.92
N GLY A 237 5.57 11.80 17.93
CA GLY A 237 6.61 11.30 17.05
C GLY A 237 7.98 11.79 17.50
N PHE A 238 9.05 11.14 17.04
CA PHE A 238 10.41 11.59 17.29
C PHE A 238 11.32 11.32 16.09
N ALA A 239 12.34 12.14 15.91
CA ALA A 239 13.44 11.90 15.00
C ALA A 239 14.74 12.48 15.53
N ILE A 240 15.85 12.06 14.95
CA ILE A 240 17.18 12.57 15.27
C ILE A 240 17.68 13.35 14.08
N THR A 241 18.26 14.55 14.29
CA THR A 241 18.80 15.37 13.21
C THR A 241 20.04 14.71 12.60
N ASP A 242 20.11 14.75 11.28
CA ASP A 242 21.27 14.32 10.50
C ASP A 242 22.41 15.36 10.50
N ALA A 243 23.48 15.09 9.75
CA ALA A 243 24.63 16.01 9.58
C ALA A 243 24.28 17.36 8.94
N SER A 244 23.12 17.49 8.32
CA SER A 244 22.57 18.74 7.80
C SER A 244 21.66 19.45 8.80
N GLY A 245 21.54 18.93 10.01
CA GLY A 245 20.66 19.46 11.05
C GLY A 245 19.17 19.15 10.79
N ILE A 246 18.85 18.19 9.91
CA ILE A 246 17.46 17.90 9.50
C ILE A 246 16.95 16.67 10.24
N ALA A 247 15.86 16.83 10.98
CA ALA A 247 15.03 15.73 11.48
C ALA A 247 13.96 15.42 10.44
N GLN A 248 14.08 14.27 9.77
CA GLN A 248 13.15 13.80 8.74
C GLN A 248 12.17 12.79 9.30
N ASP A 249 11.10 12.50 8.53
CA ASP A 249 10.09 11.47 8.83
C ASP A 249 9.38 11.61 10.19
N LEU A 250 9.36 12.83 10.73
CA LEU A 250 8.53 13.15 11.87
C LEU A 250 7.07 13.02 11.47
N ARG A 251 6.34 12.10 12.09
CA ARG A 251 4.92 11.89 11.79
C ARG A 251 4.08 12.36 12.95
N PHE A 252 3.02 13.07 12.60
CA PHE A 252 2.06 13.60 13.55
C PHE A 252 0.66 13.19 13.13
N ARG A 253 -0.05 12.48 14.01
CA ARG A 253 -1.44 12.10 13.80
C ARG A 253 -2.34 13.31 13.95
N THR A 254 -3.15 13.59 12.93
CA THR A 254 -4.12 14.69 12.93
C THR A 254 -5.54 14.21 13.17
N ILE A 255 -5.86 13.00 12.73
CA ILE A 255 -7.18 12.39 12.83
C ILE A 255 -7.01 10.91 13.18
N ARG A 256 -7.86 10.43 14.07
CA ARG A 256 -8.10 9.01 14.32
C ARG A 256 -9.55 8.68 14.05
N VAL A 257 -9.81 7.61 13.33
CA VAL A 257 -11.15 7.00 13.20
C VAL A 257 -11.07 5.56 13.68
N ASP A 258 -11.87 5.21 14.63
CA ASP A 258 -12.05 3.84 15.13
C ASP A 258 -13.54 3.51 15.32
N SER A 259 -13.84 2.36 15.88
CA SER A 259 -15.24 1.95 16.11
C SER A 259 -16.01 2.85 17.08
N SER A 260 -15.35 3.74 17.81
CA SER A 260 -15.98 4.74 18.69
C SER A 260 -16.26 6.06 17.96
N GLY A 261 -15.72 6.26 16.77
CA GLY A 261 -15.91 7.44 15.94
C GLY A 261 -14.63 8.18 15.58
N LEU A 262 -14.79 9.40 15.09
CA LEU A 262 -13.71 10.26 14.65
C LEU A 262 -13.23 11.15 15.78
N THR A 263 -11.93 11.18 16.01
CA THR A 263 -11.22 12.10 16.90
C THR A 263 -10.18 12.91 16.15
N THR A 264 -9.99 14.17 16.53
CA THR A 264 -8.98 15.06 15.96
C THR A 264 -7.90 15.34 17.00
N GLU A 265 -6.65 15.35 16.54
CA GLU A 265 -5.50 15.73 17.36
C GLU A 265 -4.86 17.01 16.81
N THR A 266 -4.35 17.82 17.72
CA THR A 266 -3.69 19.08 17.36
C THR A 266 -2.25 19.02 17.85
N LEU A 267 -1.29 19.32 16.95
CA LEU A 267 0.10 19.51 17.35
C LEU A 267 0.19 20.73 18.27
N THR A 268 0.62 20.56 19.51
CA THR A 268 0.72 21.62 20.50
C THR A 268 2.12 22.22 20.58
N GLY A 269 3.12 21.52 20.06
CA GLY A 269 4.49 22.01 20.05
C GLY A 269 5.50 20.92 19.66
N TYR A 270 6.73 21.27 19.82
CA TYR A 270 7.86 20.33 19.71
C TYR A 270 8.86 20.61 20.81
N GLU A 271 9.57 19.58 21.24
CA GLU A 271 10.68 19.66 22.18
C GLU A 271 11.96 19.21 21.48
N VAL A 272 13.03 19.93 21.69
CA VAL A 272 14.35 19.59 21.15
C VAL A 272 15.29 19.32 22.32
N THR A 273 15.83 18.10 22.34
CA THR A 273 16.87 17.74 23.30
C THR A 273 18.16 17.53 22.54
N THR A 274 19.14 18.38 22.80
CA THR A 274 20.51 18.20 22.33
C THR A 274 21.29 17.40 23.37
N VAL A 275 22.02 16.37 22.93
CA VAL A 275 23.04 15.76 23.77
C VAL A 275 24.21 16.76 23.81
N ALA A 276 24.26 17.61 24.83
CA ALA A 276 25.46 18.39 25.08
C ALA A 276 26.56 17.36 25.43
N GLU A 277 27.61 17.24 24.62
CA GLU A 277 28.87 16.65 25.07
C GLU A 277 29.35 17.49 26.26
N ILE A 278 29.24 16.95 27.47
CA ILE A 278 29.88 17.53 28.61
C ILE A 278 31.36 17.19 28.46
N GLU A 279 32.13 18.08 27.87
CA GLU A 279 33.59 18.02 27.96
C GLU A 279 33.99 18.20 29.44
N TYR A 280 34.29 17.08 30.10
CA TYR A 280 34.97 17.13 31.36
C TYR A 280 36.44 17.50 31.12
N SER A 281 36.77 18.77 31.15
CA SER A 281 38.14 19.22 31.26
C SER A 281 38.64 18.89 32.68
N THR A 282 39.29 17.74 32.84
CA THR A 282 40.11 17.48 34.04
C THR A 282 41.45 18.20 33.86
N THR A 283 41.55 19.43 34.31
CA THR A 283 42.85 20.03 34.64
C THR A 283 43.38 19.34 35.88
N VAL A 284 44.45 18.56 35.74
CA VAL A 284 45.29 18.06 36.82
C VAL A 284 46.35 19.09 37.16
#